data_a32d3d0964f0fc2b99049b1ac84fb42a
#
_entry.id   a32d3d0964f0fc2b99049b1ac84fb42a
#
_cell.length_a   1.000
_cell.length_b   1.000
_cell.length_c   1.000
_cell.angle_alpha   90.00
_cell.angle_beta   90.00
_cell.angle_gamma   90.00
#
_symmetry.space_group_name_H-M   'P 1'
#
loop_
_entity.id
_entity.type
_entity.pdbx_description
1 polymer ?
#
loop_
_entity_poly.entity_id
_entity_poly.type
_entity_poly.pdbx_seq_one_letter_code
_entity_poly.pdbx_strand_id
1 'polypeptide(L)'
;LAVVPVDLSADLQFGNGLLALTPDRLLACNPATHEWSEWKLSMGQSMRLQDHGGVGNLELHDHNARLAHWHITLTHQAAILLLMQQFDRQRARIARQESYTAVTEEEAAHCPVCHAALPPDTEECPACARQQAPQTSTWVLLRLWRFAKPYQGQLLLGFVLTLCTTAAQLVAPYLTIPLMD
;
A
#
# COMPACT_ATOMS: atom_id res chain seq x y z
N LEU A 1 23.53 6.37 3.79
CA LEU A 1 23.05 5.53 2.68
C LEU A 1 21.73 4.88 3.08
N ALA A 2 20.62 5.21 2.39
CA ALA A 2 19.37 4.51 2.58
C ALA A 2 19.19 3.49 1.44
N VAL A 3 18.74 2.30 1.81
CA VAL A 3 18.54 1.20 0.86
C VAL A 3 17.18 0.58 1.11
N VAL A 4 16.42 0.39 0.03
CA VAL A 4 15.09 -0.24 0.06
C VAL A 4 15.05 -1.34 -0.98
N PRO A 5 14.63 -2.56 -0.65
CA PRO A 5 14.39 -3.60 -1.64
C PRO A 5 13.17 -3.21 -2.51
N VAL A 6 13.30 -3.44 -3.82
CA VAL A 6 12.21 -3.34 -4.79
C VAL A 6 11.86 -4.76 -5.19
N ASP A 7 10.77 -5.25 -4.64
CA ASP A 7 10.39 -6.67 -4.70
C ASP A 7 9.35 -7.00 -5.79
N LEU A 8 8.87 -5.97 -6.51
CA LEU A 8 7.92 -6.15 -7.60
C LEU A 8 8.45 -5.52 -8.90
N SER A 9 8.33 -6.27 -9.99
CA SER A 9 8.60 -5.78 -11.35
C SER A 9 7.46 -4.89 -11.87
N ALA A 10 7.64 -4.31 -13.05
CA ALA A 10 6.59 -3.54 -13.74
C ALA A 10 5.31 -4.38 -13.99
N ASP A 11 5.45 -5.69 -14.16
CA ASP A 11 4.35 -6.64 -14.36
C ASP A 11 3.82 -7.20 -13.05
N LEU A 12 4.18 -6.60 -11.91
CA LEU A 12 3.80 -7.02 -10.55
C LEU A 12 4.23 -8.45 -10.20
N GLN A 13 5.27 -8.96 -10.84
CA GLN A 13 5.91 -10.22 -10.48
C GLN A 13 6.98 -10.00 -9.44
N PHE A 14 7.13 -10.94 -8.50
CA PHE A 14 8.18 -10.86 -7.51
C PHE A 14 9.56 -10.96 -8.14
N GLY A 15 10.45 -10.08 -7.70
CA GLY A 15 11.83 -10.00 -8.16
C GLY A 15 12.75 -9.42 -7.09
N ASN A 16 14.04 -9.34 -7.38
CA ASN A 16 15.05 -8.84 -6.47
C ASN A 16 15.67 -7.56 -7.04
N GLY A 17 15.03 -6.45 -6.81
CA GLY A 17 15.53 -5.12 -7.13
C GLY A 17 15.98 -4.37 -5.88
N LEU A 18 16.62 -3.25 -6.07
CA LEU A 18 17.16 -2.41 -5.02
C LEU A 18 17.04 -0.93 -5.38
N LEU A 19 16.64 -0.12 -4.42
CA LEU A 19 16.67 1.33 -4.52
C LEU A 19 17.63 1.84 -3.46
N ALA A 20 18.66 2.56 -3.85
CA ALA A 20 19.69 3.07 -2.97
C ALA A 20 19.87 4.59 -3.14
N LEU A 21 19.80 5.31 -2.04
CA LEU A 21 20.03 6.74 -1.98
C LEU A 21 21.45 7.01 -1.53
N THR A 22 22.20 7.69 -2.37
CA THR A 22 23.54 8.26 -2.05
C THR A 22 23.43 9.77 -1.80
N PRO A 23 24.49 10.44 -1.37
CA PRO A 23 24.44 11.89 -1.12
C PRO A 23 24.04 12.75 -2.31
N ASP A 24 24.38 12.31 -3.53
CA ASP A 24 24.22 13.09 -4.76
C ASP A 24 23.34 12.41 -5.83
N ARG A 25 22.97 11.12 -5.65
CA ARG A 25 22.23 10.33 -6.64
C ARG A 25 21.29 9.32 -5.99
N LEU A 26 20.26 9.01 -6.74
CA LEU A 26 19.40 7.86 -6.52
C LEU A 26 19.77 6.76 -7.52
N LEU A 27 20.02 5.57 -7.03
CA LEU A 27 20.34 4.38 -7.82
C LEU A 27 19.21 3.39 -7.71
N ALA A 28 18.80 2.79 -8.81
CA ALA A 28 17.79 1.72 -8.82
C ALA A 28 18.28 0.55 -9.65
N CYS A 29 18.17 -0.64 -9.09
CA CYS A 29 18.33 -1.91 -9.79
C CYS A 29 16.95 -2.47 -10.14
N ASN A 30 16.72 -2.74 -11.40
CA ASN A 30 15.46 -3.30 -11.87
C ASN A 30 15.30 -4.75 -11.37
N PRO A 31 14.18 -5.13 -10.73
CA PRO A 31 13.99 -6.47 -10.19
C PRO A 31 13.90 -7.58 -11.24
N ALA A 32 13.58 -7.26 -12.50
CA ALA A 32 13.47 -8.24 -13.57
C ALA A 32 14.73 -8.35 -14.44
N THR A 33 15.32 -7.21 -14.86
CA THR A 33 16.46 -7.17 -15.78
C THR A 33 17.79 -7.05 -15.06
N HIS A 34 17.81 -6.70 -13.76
CA HIS A 34 19.00 -6.36 -12.98
C HIS A 34 19.84 -5.21 -13.54
N GLU A 35 19.26 -4.41 -14.43
CA GLU A 35 19.90 -3.22 -14.95
C GLU A 35 19.85 -2.10 -13.93
N TRP A 36 20.94 -1.32 -13.87
CA TRP A 36 21.05 -0.17 -12.98
C TRP A 36 20.66 1.11 -13.72
N SER A 37 19.85 1.90 -13.07
CA SER A 37 19.51 3.26 -13.49
C SER A 37 19.94 4.23 -12.41
N GLU A 38 20.38 5.43 -12.81
CA GLU A 38 20.81 6.47 -11.88
C GLU A 38 20.16 7.82 -12.21
N TRP A 39 19.81 8.55 -11.17
CA TRP A 39 19.31 9.91 -11.26
C TRP A 39 20.09 10.80 -10.31
N LYS A 40 20.67 11.87 -10.83
CA LYS A 40 21.34 12.88 -10.00
C LYS A 40 20.26 13.67 -9.23
N LEU A 41 20.49 13.88 -7.93
CA LEU A 41 19.56 14.65 -7.13
C LEU A 41 19.53 16.11 -7.57
N SER A 42 18.33 16.69 -7.68
CA SER A 42 18.08 18.09 -8.01
C SER A 42 16.98 18.68 -7.14
N MET A 43 16.96 20.02 -7.02
CA MET A 43 15.95 20.72 -6.21
C MET A 43 14.51 20.51 -6.71
N GLY A 44 14.31 20.31 -8.02
CA GLY A 44 13.01 20.13 -8.64
C GLY A 44 12.38 18.74 -8.42
N GLN A 45 13.18 17.80 -7.95
CA GLN A 45 12.70 16.43 -7.79
C GLN A 45 11.85 16.26 -6.53
N SER A 46 10.90 15.35 -6.59
CA SER A 46 10.05 14.95 -5.47
C SER A 46 9.75 13.46 -5.55
N MET A 47 9.64 12.82 -4.39
CA MET A 47 9.16 11.44 -4.28
C MET A 47 7.73 11.40 -3.79
N ARG A 48 6.92 10.50 -4.36
CA ARG A 48 5.54 10.26 -3.94
C ARG A 48 5.30 8.78 -3.79
N LEU A 49 4.66 8.41 -2.68
CA LEU A 49 4.21 7.05 -2.43
C LEU A 49 2.69 7.00 -2.52
N GLN A 50 2.17 6.14 -3.40
CA GLN A 50 0.75 5.87 -3.53
C GLN A 50 0.50 4.41 -3.16
N ASP A 51 -0.57 4.17 -2.39
CA ASP A 51 -0.98 2.83 -1.99
C ASP A 51 -2.15 2.35 -2.85
N HIS A 52 -1.96 1.22 -3.51
CA HIS A 52 -2.97 0.58 -4.34
C HIS A 52 -3.26 -0.84 -3.81
N GLY A 53 -3.99 -0.90 -2.68
CA GLY A 53 -4.47 -2.18 -2.15
C GLY A 53 -3.37 -3.15 -1.69
N GLY A 54 -2.32 -2.62 -1.05
CA GLY A 54 -1.21 -3.44 -0.52
C GLY A 54 0.07 -3.36 -1.35
N VAL A 55 0.01 -2.76 -2.54
CA VAL A 55 1.18 -2.45 -3.38
C VAL A 55 1.45 -0.95 -3.29
N GLY A 56 2.62 -0.59 -2.83
CA GLY A 56 3.13 0.77 -2.84
C GLY A 56 3.71 1.10 -4.22
N ASN A 57 3.21 2.15 -4.85
CA ASN A 57 3.80 2.74 -6.04
C ASN A 57 4.63 3.94 -5.63
N LEU A 58 5.95 3.80 -5.64
CA LEU A 58 6.89 4.88 -5.35
C LEU A 58 7.28 5.55 -6.67
N GLU A 59 7.03 6.83 -6.78
CA GLU A 59 7.29 7.61 -7.98
C GLU A 59 8.34 8.69 -7.72
N LEU A 60 9.27 8.84 -8.65
CA LEU A 60 10.20 9.97 -8.71
C LEU A 60 9.71 10.94 -9.77
N HIS A 61 9.49 12.18 -9.37
CA HIS A 61 9.08 13.27 -10.25
C HIS A 61 10.16 14.34 -10.32
N ASP A 62 10.30 14.98 -11.48
CA ASP A 62 11.04 16.23 -11.63
C ASP A 62 10.07 17.28 -12.15
N HIS A 63 9.78 18.29 -11.30
CA HIS A 63 8.71 19.27 -11.52
C HIS A 63 7.38 18.55 -11.75
N ASN A 64 6.88 18.48 -12.99
CA ASN A 64 5.63 17.82 -13.35
C ASN A 64 5.83 16.51 -14.15
N ALA A 65 7.07 16.15 -14.48
CA ALA A 65 7.37 14.95 -15.25
C ALA A 65 7.73 13.79 -14.31
N ARG A 66 7.12 12.63 -14.51
CA ARG A 66 7.52 11.40 -13.83
C ARG A 66 8.77 10.85 -14.48
N LEU A 67 9.88 10.79 -13.75
CA LEU A 67 11.16 10.24 -14.19
C LEU A 67 11.21 8.73 -14.07
N ALA A 68 10.72 8.18 -12.96
CA ALA A 68 10.73 6.77 -12.67
C ALA A 68 9.61 6.37 -11.73
N HIS A 69 9.28 5.07 -11.69
CA HIS A 69 8.35 4.49 -10.72
C HIS A 69 8.79 3.07 -10.37
N TRP A 70 8.47 2.65 -9.16
CA TRP A 70 8.78 1.32 -8.62
C TRP A 70 7.58 0.78 -7.87
N HIS A 71 7.30 -0.50 -8.08
CA HIS A 71 6.29 -1.22 -7.30
C HIS A 71 6.97 -1.96 -6.16
N ILE A 72 6.47 -1.77 -4.96
CA ILE A 72 7.07 -2.32 -3.75
C ILE A 72 5.94 -2.82 -2.85
N THR A 73 6.09 -3.99 -2.25
CA THR A 73 5.11 -4.43 -1.27
C THR A 73 5.17 -3.56 -0.01
N LEU A 74 4.03 -3.35 0.63
CA LEU A 74 3.97 -2.54 1.85
C LEU A 74 4.68 -3.18 3.06
N THR A 75 5.18 -4.41 2.91
CA THR A 75 6.08 -5.03 3.89
C THR A 75 7.32 -4.16 4.16
N HIS A 76 7.79 -3.44 3.14
CA HIS A 76 8.95 -2.55 3.23
C HIS A 76 8.59 -1.08 3.47
N GLN A 77 7.35 -0.79 3.91
CA GLN A 77 6.86 0.58 4.09
C GLN A 77 7.76 1.43 5.01
N ALA A 78 8.27 0.87 6.10
CA ALA A 78 9.15 1.58 7.02
C ALA A 78 10.44 2.05 6.31
N ALA A 79 11.06 1.17 5.52
CA ALA A 79 12.26 1.49 4.76
C ALA A 79 11.99 2.54 3.67
N ILE A 80 10.82 2.48 3.02
CA ILE A 80 10.40 3.47 2.02
C ILE A 80 10.25 4.86 2.66
N LEU A 81 9.57 4.96 3.79
CA LEU A 81 9.39 6.22 4.49
C LEU A 81 10.71 6.83 4.94
N LEU A 82 11.64 5.98 5.44
CA LEU A 82 12.99 6.42 5.80
C LEU A 82 13.75 6.95 4.57
N LEU A 83 13.69 6.24 3.45
CA LEU A 83 14.31 6.65 2.20
C LEU A 83 13.76 7.99 1.72
N MET A 84 12.43 8.17 1.74
CA MET A 84 11.79 9.43 1.37
C MET A 84 12.22 10.59 2.27
N GLN A 85 12.27 10.37 3.58
CA GLN A 85 12.74 11.38 4.54
C GLN A 85 14.19 11.76 4.28
N GLN A 86 15.06 10.78 4.02
CA GLN A 86 16.46 11.05 3.68
C GLN A 86 16.60 11.75 2.34
N PHE A 87 15.80 11.39 1.34
CA PHE A 87 15.77 12.06 0.05
C PHE A 87 15.43 13.55 0.20
N ASP A 88 14.39 13.88 0.97
CA ASP A 88 14.01 15.27 1.22
C ASP A 88 15.10 16.05 1.98
N ARG A 89 15.75 15.42 2.95
CA ARG A 89 16.90 16.01 3.64
C ARG A 89 18.09 16.28 2.70
N GLN A 90 18.42 15.32 1.82
CA GLN A 90 19.52 15.50 0.85
C GLN A 90 19.19 16.63 -0.13
N ARG A 91 17.96 16.64 -0.66
CA ARG A 91 17.48 17.70 -1.54
C ARG A 91 17.56 19.08 -0.87
N ALA A 92 17.13 19.18 0.40
CA ALA A 92 17.22 20.42 1.17
C ALA A 92 18.69 20.87 1.38
N ARG A 93 19.64 19.93 1.56
CA ARG A 93 21.06 20.23 1.65
C ARG A 93 21.62 20.76 0.34
N ILE A 94 21.29 20.13 -0.78
CA ILE A 94 21.69 20.60 -2.11
C ILE A 94 21.15 22.01 -2.34
N ALA A 95 19.91 22.28 -1.92
CA ALA A 95 19.31 23.61 -2.03
C ALA A 95 20.06 24.67 -1.21
N ARG A 96 20.62 24.29 -0.05
CA ARG A 96 21.38 25.19 0.82
C ARG A 96 22.89 25.22 0.51
N GLN A 97 23.35 24.46 -0.47
CA GLN A 97 24.78 24.29 -0.78
C GLN A 97 25.62 23.84 0.43
N GLU A 98 25.03 23.10 1.35
CA GLU A 98 25.70 22.59 2.55
C GLU A 98 26.51 21.32 2.23
N SER A 99 27.68 21.18 2.90
CA SER A 99 28.49 19.95 2.84
C SER A 99 27.70 18.77 3.42
N TYR A 100 27.80 17.61 2.77
CA TYR A 100 27.20 16.38 3.25
C TYR A 100 27.73 15.98 4.63
N THR A 101 26.84 15.89 5.60
CA THR A 101 27.10 15.22 6.89
C THR A 101 26.29 13.94 6.92
N ALA A 102 26.92 12.81 7.19
CA ALA A 102 26.24 11.55 7.36
C ALA A 102 25.22 11.68 8.51
N VAL A 103 23.94 11.47 8.20
CA VAL A 103 22.92 11.38 9.23
C VAL A 103 22.99 9.95 9.74
N THR A 104 23.36 9.79 10.99
CA THR A 104 23.28 8.50 11.67
C THR A 104 21.80 8.11 11.81
N GLU A 105 21.48 6.84 11.73
CA GLU A 105 20.10 6.31 11.88
C GLU A 105 19.50 6.71 13.25
N GLU A 106 20.35 7.05 14.22
CA GLU A 106 19.95 7.50 15.57
C GLU A 106 19.22 8.86 15.61
N GLU A 107 19.40 9.72 14.58
CA GLU A 107 18.71 11.03 14.53
C GLU A 107 17.31 10.98 13.88
N ALA A 108 16.94 9.88 13.26
CA ALA A 108 15.59 9.71 12.76
C ALA A 108 14.66 9.34 13.93
N ALA A 109 13.66 10.17 14.21
CA ALA A 109 12.61 9.80 15.15
C ALA A 109 11.90 8.53 14.63
N HIS A 110 11.94 7.46 15.42
CA HIS A 110 11.31 6.20 15.07
C HIS A 110 10.04 6.01 15.90
N CYS A 111 9.03 5.43 15.29
CA CYS A 111 7.82 5.05 16.00
C CYS A 111 8.13 3.97 17.05
N PRO A 112 7.74 4.13 18.32
CA PRO A 112 8.03 3.14 19.37
C PRO A 112 7.28 1.81 19.16
N VAL A 113 6.26 1.77 18.30
CA VAL A 113 5.42 0.59 18.08
C VAL A 113 5.90 -0.23 16.87
N CYS A 114 6.17 0.41 15.73
CA CYS A 114 6.51 -0.28 14.48
C CYS A 114 7.93 0.02 13.97
N HIS A 115 8.71 0.85 14.69
CA HIS A 115 10.05 1.29 14.33
C HIS A 115 10.16 2.00 12.96
N ALA A 116 9.03 2.39 12.36
CA ALA A 116 9.03 3.19 11.14
C ALA A 116 9.56 4.60 11.42
N ALA A 117 10.29 5.16 10.45
CA ALA A 117 10.74 6.55 10.55
C ALA A 117 9.54 7.49 10.58
N LEU A 118 9.49 8.38 11.57
CA LEU A 118 8.47 9.41 11.70
C LEU A 118 8.83 10.63 10.85
N PRO A 119 7.90 11.18 10.08
CA PRO A 119 8.08 12.50 9.46
C PRO A 119 8.32 13.57 10.53
N PRO A 120 9.18 14.57 10.27
CA PRO A 120 9.65 15.52 11.29
C PRO A 120 8.53 16.36 11.94
N ASP A 121 7.35 16.45 11.34
CA ASP A 121 6.25 17.31 11.79
C ASP A 121 5.01 16.53 12.26
N THR A 122 5.10 15.21 12.46
CA THR A 122 3.94 14.40 12.86
C THR A 122 4.26 13.57 14.10
N GLU A 123 3.43 13.72 15.13
CA GLU A 123 3.48 12.89 16.35
C GLU A 123 2.85 11.50 16.09
N GLU A 124 1.99 11.38 15.08
CA GLU A 124 1.30 10.13 14.75
C GLU A 124 2.02 9.37 13.64
N CYS A 125 2.29 8.09 13.88
CA CYS A 125 2.91 7.23 12.89
C CYS A 125 1.92 6.86 11.77
N PRO A 126 2.16 7.22 10.50
CA PRO A 126 1.25 6.91 9.40
C PRO A 126 1.12 5.41 9.12
N ALA A 127 2.14 4.62 9.48
CA ALA A 127 2.09 3.16 9.36
C ALA A 127 1.16 2.55 10.41
N CYS A 128 1.26 2.98 11.68
CA CYS A 128 0.37 2.54 12.75
C CYS A 128 -1.06 3.06 12.56
N ALA A 129 -1.24 4.29 12.10
CA ALA A 129 -2.56 4.86 11.81
C ALA A 129 -3.30 4.06 10.73
N ARG A 130 -2.59 3.56 9.71
CA ARG A 130 -3.19 2.67 8.70
C ARG A 130 -3.57 1.30 9.25
N GLN A 131 -2.77 0.73 10.16
CA GLN A 131 -3.12 -0.54 10.82
C GLN A 131 -4.26 -0.38 11.82
N GLN A 132 -4.39 0.79 12.43
CA GLN A 132 -5.48 1.15 13.33
C GLN A 132 -6.69 1.73 12.60
N ALA A 133 -6.58 1.99 11.28
CA ALA A 133 -7.74 2.35 10.47
C ALA A 133 -8.84 1.31 10.72
N PRO A 134 -10.03 1.73 11.19
CA PRO A 134 -11.05 0.80 11.60
C PRO A 134 -11.33 -0.14 10.43
N GLN A 135 -11.12 -1.43 10.67
CA GLN A 135 -11.54 -2.48 9.77
C GLN A 135 -12.95 -2.12 9.33
N THR A 136 -13.18 -2.14 8.03
CA THR A 136 -14.42 -1.73 7.40
C THR A 136 -15.60 -2.10 8.28
N SER A 137 -16.11 -1.10 9.00
CA SER A 137 -17.24 -1.27 9.91
C SER A 137 -18.37 -1.87 9.11
N THR A 138 -19.05 -2.86 9.67
CA THR A 138 -20.32 -3.42 9.12
C THR A 138 -21.30 -2.32 8.72
N TRP A 139 -21.12 -1.11 9.23
CA TRP A 139 -21.84 0.10 8.84
C TRP A 139 -21.61 0.54 7.39
N VAL A 140 -20.45 0.24 6.81
CA VAL A 140 -20.16 0.48 5.38
C VAL A 140 -21.00 -0.45 4.51
N LEU A 141 -21.24 -1.68 4.97
CA LEU A 141 -22.16 -2.62 4.29
C LEU A 141 -23.62 -2.13 4.35
N LEU A 142 -24.03 -1.51 5.48
CA LEU A 142 -25.36 -0.88 5.57
C LEU A 142 -25.50 0.32 4.62
N ARG A 143 -24.43 0.99 4.28
CA ARG A 143 -24.43 2.08 3.28
C ARG A 143 -24.68 1.54 1.86
N LEU A 144 -24.27 0.30 1.57
CA LEU A 144 -24.60 -0.42 0.33
C LEU A 144 -26.10 -0.75 0.22
N TRP A 145 -26.83 -0.83 1.34
CA TRP A 145 -28.29 -1.00 1.36
C TRP A 145 -29.02 0.06 0.55
N ARG A 146 -28.46 1.27 0.49
CA ARG A 146 -29.04 2.36 -0.31
C ARG A 146 -29.03 2.05 -1.82
N PHE A 147 -28.04 1.29 -2.29
CA PHE A 147 -27.93 0.85 -3.68
C PHE A 147 -28.81 -0.39 -3.97
N ALA A 148 -29.10 -1.19 -2.95
CA ALA A 148 -29.99 -2.35 -3.05
C ALA A 148 -31.48 -1.97 -3.06
N LYS A 149 -31.83 -0.75 -2.59
CA LYS A 149 -33.21 -0.26 -2.55
C LYS A 149 -34.02 -0.44 -3.85
N PRO A 150 -33.53 -0.08 -5.05
CA PRO A 150 -34.29 -0.24 -6.29
C PRO A 150 -34.53 -1.70 -6.66
N TYR A 151 -33.74 -2.67 -6.11
CA TYR A 151 -33.84 -4.10 -6.43
C TYR A 151 -34.45 -4.93 -5.31
N GLN A 152 -35.05 -4.29 -4.28
CA GLN A 152 -35.63 -4.98 -3.11
C GLN A 152 -36.67 -6.01 -3.50
N GLY A 153 -37.50 -5.74 -4.50
CA GLY A 153 -38.52 -6.68 -4.98
C GLY A 153 -37.89 -7.96 -5.59
N GLN A 154 -36.81 -7.81 -6.35
CA GLN A 154 -36.12 -8.95 -6.96
C GLN A 154 -35.36 -9.77 -5.91
N LEU A 155 -34.73 -9.10 -4.93
CA LEU A 155 -34.09 -9.75 -3.81
C LEU A 155 -35.07 -10.50 -2.92
N LEU A 156 -36.24 -9.91 -2.64
CA LEU A 156 -37.31 -10.55 -1.87
C LEU A 156 -37.88 -11.77 -2.62
N LEU A 157 -38.09 -11.63 -3.93
CA LEU A 157 -38.55 -12.74 -4.76
C LEU A 157 -37.57 -13.90 -4.77
N GLY A 158 -36.27 -13.61 -4.94
CA GLY A 158 -35.18 -14.61 -4.87
C GLY A 158 -35.13 -15.29 -3.51
N PHE A 159 -35.27 -14.54 -2.43
CA PHE A 159 -35.29 -15.08 -1.07
C PHE A 159 -36.50 -16.00 -0.84
N VAL A 160 -37.70 -15.61 -1.28
CA VAL A 160 -38.93 -16.45 -1.18
C VAL A 160 -38.78 -17.72 -2.01
N LEU A 161 -38.26 -17.64 -3.25
CA LEU A 161 -38.01 -18.82 -4.08
C LEU A 161 -37.01 -19.77 -3.42
N THR A 162 -35.93 -19.23 -2.82
CA THR A 162 -34.97 -20.06 -2.10
C THR A 162 -35.59 -20.76 -0.90
N LEU A 163 -36.42 -20.05 -0.12
CA LEU A 163 -37.20 -20.66 0.98
C LEU A 163 -38.14 -21.75 0.52
N CYS A 164 -38.89 -21.51 -0.58
CA CYS A 164 -39.79 -22.51 -1.14
C CYS A 164 -39.05 -23.76 -1.62
N THR A 165 -37.88 -23.60 -2.26
CA THR A 165 -37.05 -24.73 -2.72
C THR A 165 -36.49 -25.51 -1.53
N THR A 166 -36.05 -24.84 -0.49
CA THR A 166 -35.54 -25.48 0.72
C THR A 166 -36.67 -26.21 1.47
N ALA A 167 -37.85 -25.60 1.56
CA ALA A 167 -39.03 -26.24 2.14
C ALA A 167 -39.45 -27.48 1.37
N ALA A 168 -39.49 -27.41 0.02
CA ALA A 168 -39.79 -28.56 -0.82
C ALA A 168 -38.82 -29.74 -0.65
N GLN A 169 -37.52 -29.43 -0.48
CA GLN A 169 -36.51 -30.45 -0.21
C GLN A 169 -36.66 -31.12 1.17
N LEU A 170 -37.18 -30.40 2.17
CA LEU A 170 -37.46 -30.94 3.50
C LEU A 170 -38.73 -31.82 3.53
N VAL A 171 -39.69 -31.58 2.64
CA VAL A 171 -40.91 -32.39 2.57
C VAL A 171 -40.64 -33.79 2.01
N ALA A 172 -39.69 -33.92 1.06
CA ALA A 172 -39.35 -35.21 0.46
C ALA A 172 -38.99 -36.30 1.47
N PRO A 173 -38.07 -36.10 2.45
CA PRO A 173 -37.75 -37.11 3.45
C PRO A 173 -38.89 -37.37 4.44
N TYR A 174 -39.77 -36.38 4.70
CA TYR A 174 -40.91 -36.56 5.58
C TYR A 174 -42.01 -37.47 4.99
N LEU A 175 -42.14 -37.49 3.66
CA LEU A 175 -43.10 -38.36 2.97
C LEU A 175 -42.59 -39.80 2.80
N THR A 176 -41.28 -40.02 2.86
CA THR A 176 -40.70 -41.37 2.72
C THR A 176 -40.65 -42.14 4.05
N ILE A 177 -40.69 -41.47 5.19
CA ILE A 177 -40.69 -42.13 6.52
C ILE A 177 -41.92 -43.03 6.73
N PRO A 178 -43.19 -42.59 6.47
CA PRO A 178 -44.35 -43.44 6.69
C PRO A 178 -44.54 -44.51 5.60
N LEU A 179 -43.74 -44.56 4.55
CA LEU A 179 -43.85 -45.56 3.50
C LEU A 179 -42.91 -46.77 3.76
N MET A 180 -42.01 -46.70 4.75
CA MET A 180 -41.10 -47.74 5.14
C MET A 180 -41.51 -48.49 6.42
N ASP A 181 -42.60 -48.07 7.08
CA ASP A 181 -43.25 -48.77 8.19
C ASP A 181 -44.47 -49.55 7.65
#